data_2a41092e3ec0267b8c097ac53538c849
#
_entry.id   2a41092e3ec0267b8c097ac53538c849
#
_cell.length_a   1.000
_cell.length_b   1.000
_cell.length_c   1.000
_cell.angle_alpha   90.00
_cell.angle_beta   90.00
_cell.angle_gamma   90.00
#
_symmetry.space_group_name_H-M   'P 1'
#
loop_
_entity.id
_entity.type
_entity.pdbx_description
1 polymer ?
#
loop_
_entity_poly.entity_id
_entity_poly.type
_entity_poly.pdbx_seq_one_letter_code
_entity_poly.pdbx_strand_id
1 'polypeptide(L)'
;MKIKHLNAKLASCRIEEDLLSDETFIKKILDEIVDKLGMTFIDKLSFKFNPHGLSMLYLIAESHIAVHTWPEHKLVDLEIVTCKGESDVMEGLKVAASYLNPEKVETNYWEYTYEEK
;
A
#
# COMPACT_ATOMS: atom_id res chain seq x y z
N MET A 1 -22.22 -6.56 1.60
CA MET A 1 -20.81 -6.24 1.90
C MET A 1 -19.96 -6.41 0.66
N LYS A 2 -19.08 -5.49 0.40
CA LYS A 2 -18.11 -5.60 -0.69
C LYS A 2 -16.71 -5.74 -0.12
N ILE A 3 -15.95 -6.68 -0.66
CA ILE A 3 -14.53 -6.79 -0.34
C ILE A 3 -13.76 -6.30 -1.56
N LYS A 4 -13.03 -5.22 -1.39
CA LYS A 4 -12.31 -4.55 -2.47
C LYS A 4 -10.84 -4.91 -2.40
N HIS A 5 -10.27 -5.33 -3.53
CA HIS A 5 -8.87 -5.68 -3.65
C HIS A 5 -8.21 -4.78 -4.69
N LEU A 6 -7.18 -4.07 -4.28
CA LEU A 6 -6.33 -3.33 -5.20
C LEU A 6 -4.91 -3.86 -5.06
N ASN A 7 -4.29 -4.21 -6.18
CA ASN A 7 -2.86 -4.44 -6.24
C ASN A 7 -2.28 -3.46 -7.26
N ALA A 8 -1.23 -2.76 -6.88
CA ALA A 8 -0.60 -1.76 -7.72
C ALA A 8 0.91 -1.98 -7.76
N LYS A 9 1.46 -1.91 -8.97
CA LYS A 9 2.90 -1.89 -9.18
C LYS A 9 3.29 -0.47 -9.57
N LEU A 10 4.10 0.18 -8.72
CA LEU A 10 4.61 1.52 -8.97
C LEU A 10 6.07 1.37 -9.40
N ALA A 11 6.32 1.65 -10.68
CA ALA A 11 7.61 1.37 -11.31
C ALA A 11 8.37 2.64 -11.64
N SER A 12 9.68 2.53 -11.67
CA SER A 12 10.59 3.64 -11.96
C SER A 12 10.30 4.85 -11.06
N CYS A 13 10.24 4.59 -9.77
CA CYS A 13 9.99 5.62 -8.76
C CYS A 13 11.14 6.63 -8.76
N ARG A 14 10.82 7.91 -9.03
CA ARG A 14 11.82 8.97 -9.18
C ARG A 14 12.11 9.62 -7.84
N ILE A 15 12.62 8.81 -6.91
CA ILE A 15 13.06 9.24 -5.57
C ILE A 15 14.40 8.57 -5.26
N GLU A 16 15.05 9.03 -4.19
CA GLU A 16 16.29 8.42 -3.72
C GLU A 16 16.08 6.94 -3.39
N GLU A 17 16.96 6.09 -3.89
CA GLU A 17 16.87 4.64 -3.71
C GLU A 17 16.79 4.25 -2.23
N ASP A 18 17.56 4.92 -1.38
CA ASP A 18 17.62 4.62 0.05
C ASP A 18 16.27 4.80 0.75
N LEU A 19 15.39 5.66 0.23
CA LEU A 19 14.08 5.86 0.82
C LEU A 19 13.22 4.60 0.74
N LEU A 20 13.44 3.77 -0.27
CA LEU A 20 12.68 2.52 -0.42
C LEU A 20 13.11 1.44 0.58
N SER A 21 14.21 1.66 1.31
CA SER A 21 14.64 0.79 2.41
C SER A 21 14.44 1.46 3.77
N ASP A 22 13.84 2.65 3.79
CA ASP A 22 13.65 3.44 5.00
C ASP A 22 12.28 3.13 5.61
N GLU A 23 12.29 2.43 6.73
CA GLU A 23 11.04 2.04 7.40
C GLU A 23 10.19 3.25 7.79
N THR A 24 10.81 4.33 8.26
CA THR A 24 10.08 5.55 8.64
C THR A 24 9.37 6.18 7.44
N PHE A 25 10.04 6.22 6.29
CA PHE A 25 9.46 6.77 5.07
C PHE A 25 8.27 5.94 4.59
N ILE A 26 8.43 4.62 4.54
CA ILE A 26 7.34 3.72 4.09
C ILE A 26 6.17 3.76 5.08
N LYS A 27 6.47 3.78 6.39
CA LYS A 27 5.43 3.89 7.41
C LYS A 27 4.59 5.15 7.22
N LYS A 28 5.24 6.27 6.90
CA LYS A 28 4.54 7.53 6.66
C LYS A 28 3.51 7.40 5.54
N ILE A 29 3.89 6.70 4.47
CA ILE A 29 2.97 6.46 3.35
C ILE A 29 1.76 5.66 3.81
N LEU A 30 1.99 4.55 4.53
CA LEU A 30 0.89 3.69 4.99
C LEU A 30 0.01 4.40 6.00
N ASP A 31 0.58 5.20 6.90
CA ASP A 31 -0.19 5.98 7.86
C ASP A 31 -1.12 6.96 7.15
N GLU A 32 -0.65 7.61 6.10
CA GLU A 32 -1.47 8.52 5.31
C GLU A 32 -2.58 7.79 4.55
N ILE A 33 -2.29 6.60 4.03
CA ILE A 33 -3.33 5.79 3.37
C ILE A 33 -4.43 5.44 4.37
N VAL A 34 -4.05 5.00 5.57
CA VAL A 34 -5.01 4.67 6.64
C VAL A 34 -5.89 5.87 6.95
N ASP A 35 -5.27 7.04 7.11
CA ASP A 35 -6.00 8.27 7.40
C ASP A 35 -6.93 8.66 6.24
N LYS A 36 -6.41 8.66 5.02
CA LYS A 36 -7.17 9.05 3.83
C LYS A 36 -8.39 8.18 3.59
N LEU A 37 -8.26 6.89 3.84
CA LEU A 37 -9.35 5.94 3.63
C LEU A 37 -10.26 5.78 4.86
N GLY A 38 -9.95 6.49 5.95
CA GLY A 38 -10.75 6.43 7.17
C GLY A 38 -10.72 5.07 7.84
N MET A 39 -9.60 4.36 7.72
CA MET A 39 -9.42 3.03 8.28
C MET A 39 -8.94 3.09 9.72
N THR A 40 -9.14 2.01 10.47
CA THR A 40 -8.64 1.89 11.84
C THR A 40 -7.40 1.00 11.85
N PHE A 41 -6.28 1.55 12.28
CA PHE A 41 -5.03 0.80 12.42
C PHE A 41 -5.13 -0.15 13.62
N ILE A 42 -4.69 -1.41 13.43
CA ILE A 42 -4.64 -2.41 14.51
C ILE A 42 -3.21 -2.75 14.87
N ASP A 43 -2.40 -3.16 13.89
CA ASP A 43 -1.03 -3.59 14.16
C ASP A 43 -0.18 -3.51 12.88
N LYS A 44 1.12 -3.55 13.08
CA LYS A 44 2.11 -3.47 12.00
C LYS A 44 3.15 -4.58 12.15
N LEU A 45 3.56 -5.13 11.02
CA LEU A 45 4.71 -6.01 10.94
C LEU A 45 5.60 -5.51 9.81
N SER A 46 6.90 -5.39 10.07
CA SER A 46 7.83 -5.00 9.03
C SER A 46 9.13 -5.80 9.11
N PHE A 47 9.79 -5.94 7.97
CA PHE A 47 11.06 -6.63 7.87
C PHE A 47 11.94 -5.91 6.85
N LYS A 48 13.17 -5.60 7.25
CA LYS A 48 14.17 -5.02 6.34
C LYS A 48 15.04 -6.14 5.80
N PHE A 49 15.14 -6.22 4.49
CA PHE A 49 15.99 -7.22 3.85
C PHE A 49 17.41 -6.70 3.74
N ASN A 50 18.37 -7.62 3.74
CA ASN A 50 19.78 -7.31 3.57
C ASN A 50 20.20 -7.76 2.17
N PRO A 51 20.81 -6.90 1.33
CA PRO A 51 21.37 -5.58 1.68
C PRO A 51 20.38 -4.42 1.64
N HIS A 52 19.20 -4.57 1.03
CA HIS A 52 18.24 -3.48 0.93
C HIS A 52 16.84 -4.03 0.61
N GLY A 53 15.85 -3.15 0.74
CA GLY A 53 14.45 -3.47 0.53
C GLY A 53 13.74 -3.75 1.84
N LEU A 54 12.41 -3.60 1.84
CA LEU A 54 11.62 -3.94 3.00
C LEU A 54 10.21 -4.38 2.60
N SER A 55 9.57 -5.10 3.53
CA SER A 55 8.15 -5.40 3.46
C SER A 55 7.49 -4.84 4.70
N MET A 56 6.33 -4.24 4.55
CA MET A 56 5.55 -3.72 5.67
C MET A 56 4.09 -4.08 5.48
N LEU A 57 3.50 -4.61 6.56
CA LEU A 57 2.12 -5.07 6.57
C LEU A 57 1.39 -4.33 7.67
N TYR A 58 0.24 -3.75 7.32
CA TYR A 58 -0.67 -3.14 8.27
C TYR A 58 -1.92 -3.98 8.37
N LEU A 59 -2.21 -4.45 9.58
CA LEU A 59 -3.52 -5.02 9.87
C LEU A 59 -4.44 -3.86 10.23
N ILE A 60 -5.54 -3.76 9.54
CA ILE A 60 -6.54 -2.71 9.77
C ILE A 60 -7.90 -3.34 10.00
N ALA A 61 -8.81 -2.59 10.58
CA ALA A 61 -10.17 -3.06 10.75
C ALA A 61 -11.01 -2.45 9.60
N GLU A 62 -11.46 -3.23 8.61
CA GLU A 62 -11.22 -4.68 8.51
C GLU A 62 -10.45 -4.96 7.24
N SER A 63 -9.30 -5.54 7.30
CA SER A 63 -8.45 -6.11 6.26
C SER A 63 -6.99 -5.73 6.41
N HIS A 64 -6.31 -5.31 5.34
CA HIS A 64 -4.89 -5.05 5.44
C HIS A 64 -4.36 -4.17 4.31
N ILE A 65 -3.17 -3.62 4.55
CA ILE A 65 -2.35 -2.95 3.54
C ILE A 65 -0.99 -3.62 3.56
N ALA A 66 -0.44 -3.94 2.39
CA ALA A 66 0.88 -4.53 2.28
C ALA A 66 1.73 -3.75 1.28
N VAL A 67 2.99 -3.53 1.62
CA VAL A 67 3.97 -2.89 0.75
C VAL A 67 5.23 -3.74 0.71
N HIS A 68 5.75 -3.95 -0.49
CA HIS A 68 7.02 -4.61 -0.73
C HIS A 68 7.86 -3.71 -1.63
N THR A 69 9.12 -3.51 -1.29
CA THR A 69 10.00 -2.63 -2.07
C THR A 69 11.21 -3.38 -2.64
N TRP A 70 11.58 -2.98 -3.85
CA TRP A 70 12.81 -3.43 -4.51
C TRP A 70 13.59 -2.19 -4.92
N PRO A 71 14.39 -1.63 -4.01
CA PRO A 71 15.11 -0.37 -4.26
C PRO A 71 16.00 -0.41 -5.50
N GLU A 72 16.66 -1.55 -5.74
CA GLU A 72 17.54 -1.73 -6.89
C GLU A 72 16.82 -1.61 -8.22
N HIS A 73 15.51 -1.82 -8.22
CA HIS A 73 14.65 -1.69 -9.40
C HIS A 73 13.76 -0.45 -9.34
N LYS A 74 13.89 0.36 -8.30
CA LYS A 74 13.01 1.52 -8.08
C LYS A 74 11.54 1.11 -8.15
N LEU A 75 11.23 -0.05 -7.57
CA LEU A 75 9.93 -0.71 -7.71
C LEU A 75 9.26 -0.87 -6.34
N VAL A 76 7.96 -0.59 -6.30
CA VAL A 76 7.13 -0.80 -5.12
C VAL A 76 5.87 -1.56 -5.54
N ASP A 77 5.53 -2.59 -4.77
CA ASP A 77 4.27 -3.32 -4.90
C ASP A 77 3.41 -2.94 -3.70
N LEU A 78 2.20 -2.46 -3.97
CA LEU A 78 1.25 -2.02 -2.96
C LEU A 78 -0.03 -2.83 -3.09
N GLU A 79 -0.51 -3.35 -1.95
CA GLU A 79 -1.80 -4.03 -1.90
C GLU A 79 -2.68 -3.39 -0.84
N ILE A 80 -3.92 -3.09 -1.20
CA ILE A 80 -4.92 -2.59 -0.26
C ILE A 80 -6.14 -3.48 -0.38
N VAL A 81 -6.54 -4.08 0.75
CA VAL A 81 -7.75 -4.89 0.83
C VAL A 81 -8.63 -4.30 1.92
N THR A 82 -9.87 -4.00 1.61
CA THR A 82 -10.81 -3.44 2.57
C THR A 82 -12.24 -3.85 2.27
N CYS A 83 -13.04 -4.01 3.31
CA CYS A 83 -14.48 -4.18 3.17
C CYS A 83 -15.26 -2.94 3.64
N LYS A 84 -14.57 -1.85 3.89
CA LYS A 84 -15.22 -0.59 4.25
C LYS A 84 -15.89 0.00 3.01
N GLY A 85 -17.23 0.02 3.02
CA GLY A 85 -18.03 0.35 1.83
C GLY A 85 -17.79 1.72 1.22
N GLU A 86 -17.42 2.70 2.03
CA GLU A 86 -17.20 4.08 1.59
C GLU A 86 -15.76 4.35 1.16
N SER A 87 -14.85 3.41 1.37
CA SER A 87 -13.45 3.58 1.01
C SER A 87 -13.24 3.42 -0.49
N ASP A 88 -12.52 4.37 -1.07
CA ASP A 88 -12.04 4.27 -2.44
C ASP A 88 -10.54 3.95 -2.41
N VAL A 89 -10.21 2.68 -2.66
CA VAL A 89 -8.82 2.23 -2.59
C VAL A 89 -7.90 2.97 -3.57
N MET A 90 -8.46 3.52 -4.64
CA MET A 90 -7.67 4.31 -5.59
C MET A 90 -7.13 5.59 -4.95
N GLU A 91 -7.82 6.14 -3.95
CA GLU A 91 -7.32 7.29 -3.21
C GLU A 91 -6.09 6.92 -2.40
N GLY A 92 -6.03 5.68 -1.90
CA GLY A 92 -4.83 5.17 -1.24
C GLY A 92 -3.64 5.06 -2.22
N LEU A 93 -3.90 4.61 -3.43
CA LEU A 93 -2.88 4.56 -4.46
C LEU A 93 -2.36 5.96 -4.79
N LYS A 94 -3.23 6.95 -4.87
CA LYS A 94 -2.82 8.35 -5.11
C LYS A 94 -1.90 8.86 -4.02
N VAL A 95 -2.17 8.52 -2.77
CA VAL A 95 -1.29 8.87 -1.65
C VAL A 95 0.11 8.28 -1.90
N ALA A 96 0.20 6.98 -2.16
CA ALA A 96 1.48 6.33 -2.39
C ALA A 96 2.22 6.96 -3.57
N ALA A 97 1.52 7.19 -4.68
CA ALA A 97 2.12 7.78 -5.87
C ALA A 97 2.66 9.20 -5.61
N SER A 98 2.01 9.96 -4.74
CA SER A 98 2.48 11.31 -4.40
C SER A 98 3.83 11.30 -3.69
N TYR A 99 4.11 10.26 -2.91
CA TYR A 99 5.41 10.10 -2.24
C TYR A 99 6.47 9.48 -3.15
N LEU A 100 6.05 8.51 -3.97
CA LEU A 100 6.98 7.66 -4.73
C LEU A 100 7.31 8.20 -6.11
N ASN A 101 6.48 9.07 -6.65
CA ASN A 101 6.67 9.70 -7.96
C ASN A 101 7.01 8.68 -9.06
N PRO A 102 6.18 7.64 -9.27
CA PRO A 102 6.48 6.61 -10.25
C PRO A 102 6.31 7.13 -11.68
N GLU A 103 7.12 6.61 -12.60
CA GLU A 103 6.91 6.87 -14.02
C GLU A 103 5.75 6.04 -14.57
N LYS A 104 5.55 4.85 -14.00
CA LYS A 104 4.55 3.92 -14.50
C LYS A 104 3.82 3.25 -13.34
N VAL A 105 2.50 3.16 -13.46
CA VAL A 105 1.66 2.47 -12.48
C VAL A 105 0.82 1.45 -13.23
N GLU A 106 0.87 0.20 -12.77
CA GLU A 106 0.00 -0.86 -13.26
C GLU A 106 -0.89 -1.31 -12.10
N THR A 107 -2.17 -1.50 -12.37
CA THR A 107 -3.11 -1.88 -11.32
C THR A 107 -3.95 -3.08 -11.72
N ASN A 108 -4.29 -3.87 -10.71
CA ASN A 108 -5.33 -4.87 -10.79
C ASN A 108 -6.33 -4.55 -9.69
N TYR A 109 -7.59 -4.47 -10.05
CA TYR A 109 -8.65 -4.17 -9.10
C TYR A 109 -9.78 -5.15 -9.30
N TRP A 110 -10.30 -5.70 -8.18
CA TRP A 110 -11.50 -6.54 -8.22
C TRP A 110 -12.27 -6.42 -6.92
N GLU A 111 -13.54 -6.76 -6.97
CA GLU A 111 -14.42 -6.75 -5.81
C GLU A 111 -15.21 -8.05 -5.74
N TYR A 112 -15.46 -8.46 -4.52
CA TYR A 112 -16.45 -9.49 -4.24
C TYR A 112 -17.63 -8.85 -3.54
N THR A 113 -18.83 -9.28 -3.87
CA THR A 113 -20.03 -8.86 -3.16
C THR A 113 -20.58 -10.06 -2.41
N TYR A 114 -20.81 -9.88 -1.12
CA TYR A 114 -21.45 -10.88 -0.28
C TYR A 114 -22.75 -10.31 0.23
N GLU A 115 -23.86 -11.01 -0.02
CA GLU A 115 -25.17 -10.59 0.45
C GLU A 115 -25.52 -11.40 1.70
N GLU A 116 -25.80 -10.71 2.77
CA GLU A 116 -26.24 -11.32 4.01
C GLU A 116 -27.76 -11.52 3.92
N LYS A 117 -28.24 -12.69 4.40
CA LYS A 117 -29.67 -13.00 4.43
C LYS A 117 -30.24 -12.74 5.81
#